data_9cb9b3124e3117e21f9a0a9f2c5eb22d
#
_entry.id   9cb9b3124e3117e21f9a0a9f2c5eb22d
#
_cell.length_a   1.000
_cell.length_b   1.000
_cell.length_c   1.000
_cell.angle_alpha   90.00
_cell.angle_beta   90.00
_cell.angle_gamma   90.00
#
_symmetry.space_group_name_H-M   'P 1'
#
loop_
_entity.id
_entity.type
_entity.pdbx_description
1 polymer ?
#
loop_
_entity_poly.entity_id
_entity_poly.type
_entity_poly.pdbx_seq_one_letter_code
_entity_poly.pdbx_strand_id
1 'polypeptide(L)'
;KESFTFCAYTIDAEKGSHFQRTEADYKNVLKYLEFLRTVYGNDANFICGYEAGCLGYTLYHQLIEHHVNCVILAPTTMLEQCSRRRIKTDRRDAEIIAKCLAQHNYSPVHIPTATDEETKEFLRMRDDHKLALKKVKQQILAFCLRHNYRYDGNSHWTAAHIKWLKSLKPEALYKEILDEYLLTYTTLSDKLERLDKRIEELASKDEYRESVKKLCCF
;
A
#
# COMPACT_ATOMS: atom_id res chain seq x y z
N LYS A 1 5.10 10.32 -5.18
CA LYS A 1 5.53 11.65 -4.70
C LYS A 1 6.26 12.34 -5.84
N GLU A 2 6.16 13.66 -5.91
CA GLU A 2 6.63 14.44 -7.06
C GLU A 2 8.13 14.75 -7.03
N SER A 3 8.79 14.59 -5.88
CA SER A 3 10.21 14.92 -5.73
C SER A 3 10.95 13.96 -4.80
N PHE A 4 12.26 13.80 -5.07
CA PHE A 4 13.23 13.18 -4.17
C PHE A 4 14.07 14.25 -3.48
N THR A 5 14.47 13.96 -2.24
CA THR A 5 15.50 14.73 -1.52
C THR A 5 16.63 13.77 -1.19
N PHE A 6 17.81 14.06 -1.73
CA PHE A 6 19.02 13.28 -1.54
C PHE A 6 19.87 13.83 -0.41
N CYS A 7 20.61 12.94 0.23
CA CYS A 7 21.66 13.25 1.20
C CYS A 7 22.75 12.19 1.08
N ALA A 8 24.00 12.60 1.05
CA ALA A 8 25.13 11.70 1.19
C ALA A 8 25.65 11.74 2.64
N TYR A 9 26.09 10.57 3.12
CA TYR A 9 26.64 10.39 4.47
C TYR A 9 27.81 9.42 4.43
N THR A 10 28.94 9.77 5.04
CA THR A 10 30.10 8.88 5.20
C THR A 10 30.18 8.39 6.65
N ILE A 11 30.80 7.22 6.88
CA ILE A 11 30.89 6.59 8.21
C ILE A 11 31.50 7.54 9.25
N ASP A 12 32.49 8.34 8.85
CA ASP A 12 33.20 9.26 9.74
C ASP A 12 32.56 10.65 9.83
N ALA A 13 31.45 10.88 9.15
CA ALA A 13 30.80 12.18 9.15
C ALA A 13 29.93 12.37 10.39
N GLU A 14 29.91 13.59 10.92
CA GLU A 14 28.95 13.98 11.97
C GLU A 14 27.58 14.37 11.39
N LYS A 15 27.54 14.82 10.15
CA LYS A 15 26.34 15.34 9.47
C LYS A 15 26.28 14.91 8.01
N GLY A 16 25.06 14.88 7.49
CA GLY A 16 24.82 14.67 6.08
C GLY A 16 25.34 15.81 5.20
N SER A 17 25.71 15.47 3.99
CA SER A 17 26.30 16.37 2.98
C SER A 17 25.58 16.25 1.64
N HIS A 18 25.94 17.13 0.70
CA HIS A 18 25.49 17.09 -0.71
C HIS A 18 23.97 16.96 -0.88
N PHE A 19 23.21 17.71 -0.08
CA PHE A 19 21.75 17.74 -0.18
C PHE A 19 21.31 18.26 -1.54
N GLN A 20 20.43 17.52 -2.19
CA GLN A 20 19.84 17.90 -3.47
C GLN A 20 18.37 17.51 -3.50
N ARG A 21 17.53 18.38 -4.07
CA ARG A 21 16.12 18.08 -4.35
C ARG A 21 15.91 18.04 -5.87
N THR A 22 15.22 16.98 -6.34
CA THR A 22 14.96 16.75 -7.76
C THR A 22 13.55 16.21 -7.97
N GLU A 23 13.11 16.15 -9.22
CA GLU A 23 11.94 15.36 -9.60
C GLU A 23 12.15 13.88 -9.29
N ALA A 24 11.04 13.17 -9.02
CA ALA A 24 11.05 11.75 -8.66
C ALA A 24 11.26 10.87 -9.90
N ASP A 25 12.51 10.76 -10.35
CA ASP A 25 12.93 9.89 -11.45
C ASP A 25 14.23 9.16 -11.04
N TYR A 26 14.29 7.83 -11.30
CA TYR A 26 15.50 7.02 -11.05
C TYR A 26 16.74 7.57 -11.75
N LYS A 27 16.58 8.18 -12.93
CA LYS A 27 17.68 8.82 -13.67
C LYS A 27 18.36 9.93 -12.87
N ASN A 28 17.59 10.64 -12.04
CA ASN A 28 18.16 11.66 -11.17
C ASN A 28 18.96 11.05 -10.01
N VAL A 29 18.60 9.83 -9.57
CA VAL A 29 19.43 9.07 -8.62
C VAL A 29 20.77 8.70 -9.26
N LEU A 30 20.76 8.21 -10.52
CA LEU A 30 21.99 7.87 -11.24
C LEU A 30 22.90 9.10 -11.43
N LYS A 31 22.36 10.24 -11.86
CA LYS A 31 23.11 11.50 -11.97
C LYS A 31 23.70 11.95 -10.64
N TYR A 32 22.95 11.79 -9.56
CA TYR A 32 23.46 12.13 -8.23
C TYR A 32 24.61 11.22 -7.81
N LEU A 33 24.56 9.92 -8.10
CA LEU A 33 25.65 8.98 -7.85
C LEU A 33 26.87 9.28 -8.70
N GLU A 34 26.70 9.65 -9.97
CA GLU A 34 27.78 10.11 -10.84
C GLU A 34 28.47 11.35 -10.25
N PHE A 35 27.69 12.33 -9.80
CA PHE A 35 28.22 13.49 -9.10
C PHE A 35 29.02 13.07 -7.86
N LEU A 36 28.49 12.17 -7.01
CA LEU A 36 29.19 11.71 -5.83
C LEU A 36 30.52 10.98 -6.18
N ARG A 37 30.59 10.26 -7.30
CA ARG A 37 31.85 9.66 -7.80
C ARG A 37 32.90 10.72 -8.12
N THR A 38 32.51 11.89 -8.62
CA THR A 38 33.47 12.99 -8.83
C THR A 38 34.02 13.56 -7.53
N VAL A 39 33.26 13.45 -6.44
CA VAL A 39 33.66 13.97 -5.12
C VAL A 39 34.49 12.97 -4.33
N TYR A 40 34.05 11.70 -4.29
CA TYR A 40 34.64 10.66 -3.43
C TYR A 40 35.55 9.68 -4.17
N GLY A 41 35.65 9.79 -5.49
CA GLY A 41 36.43 8.88 -6.33
C GLY A 41 35.60 7.75 -6.95
N ASN A 42 36.13 7.19 -8.04
CA ASN A 42 35.45 6.13 -8.79
C ASN A 42 35.39 4.80 -8.03
N ASP A 43 36.31 4.56 -7.10
CA ASP A 43 36.39 3.34 -6.29
C ASP A 43 35.50 3.39 -5.05
N ALA A 44 34.81 4.50 -4.82
CA ALA A 44 33.91 4.65 -3.69
C ALA A 44 32.67 3.72 -3.84
N ASN A 45 32.41 2.95 -2.79
CA ASN A 45 31.23 2.11 -2.68
C ASN A 45 30.04 2.92 -2.18
N PHE A 46 28.95 2.96 -2.93
CA PHE A 46 27.72 3.62 -2.53
C PHE A 46 26.64 2.60 -2.22
N ILE A 47 25.94 2.81 -1.10
CA ILE A 47 24.68 2.14 -0.78
C ILE A 47 23.58 3.19 -0.85
N CYS A 48 22.63 3.00 -1.74
CA CYS A 48 21.42 3.79 -1.80
C CYS A 48 20.33 3.19 -0.90
N GLY A 49 19.47 4.04 -0.38
CA GLY A 49 18.32 3.54 0.33
C GLY A 49 17.22 4.60 0.49
N TYR A 50 16.03 4.12 0.70
CA TYR A 50 14.86 4.95 0.99
C TYR A 50 13.92 4.23 1.94
N GLU A 51 13.08 5.02 2.62
CA GLU A 51 12.09 4.50 3.56
C GLU A 51 10.94 3.79 2.82
N ALA A 52 10.53 2.63 3.31
CA ALA A 52 9.35 1.94 2.81
C ALA A 52 8.10 2.83 2.89
N GLY A 53 7.36 2.87 1.82
CA GLY A 53 6.15 3.70 1.70
C GLY A 53 5.12 3.09 0.76
N CYS A 54 4.14 3.89 0.38
CA CYS A 54 3.02 3.45 -0.47
C CYS A 54 3.36 3.33 -1.97
N LEU A 55 4.60 3.62 -2.39
CA LEU A 55 4.97 3.70 -3.80
C LEU A 55 5.40 2.36 -4.43
N GLY A 56 5.34 1.26 -3.67
CA GLY A 56 5.77 -0.04 -4.17
C GLY A 56 7.30 -0.13 -4.38
N TYR A 57 7.73 -1.05 -5.25
CA TYR A 57 9.13 -1.42 -5.43
C TYR A 57 9.72 -0.98 -6.78
N THR A 58 8.98 -0.23 -7.60
CA THR A 58 9.40 0.17 -8.96
C THR A 58 10.76 0.88 -8.97
N LEU A 59 10.97 1.83 -8.06
CA LEU A 59 12.26 2.53 -7.96
C LEU A 59 13.39 1.57 -7.59
N TYR A 60 13.15 0.64 -6.69
CA TYR A 60 14.13 -0.38 -6.31
C TYR A 60 14.52 -1.23 -7.52
N HIS A 61 13.56 -1.76 -8.27
CA HIS A 61 13.82 -2.58 -9.45
C HIS A 61 14.62 -1.81 -10.51
N GLN A 62 14.23 -0.56 -10.80
CA GLN A 62 14.97 0.31 -11.73
C GLN A 62 16.42 0.53 -11.29
N LEU A 63 16.67 0.76 -10.00
CA LEU A 63 18.03 0.96 -9.49
C LEU A 63 18.87 -0.33 -9.56
N ILE A 64 18.28 -1.49 -9.23
CA ILE A 64 18.97 -2.79 -9.34
C ILE A 64 19.31 -3.12 -10.81
N GLU A 65 18.41 -2.86 -11.76
CA GLU A 65 18.67 -3.02 -13.20
C GLU A 65 19.90 -2.19 -13.66
N HIS A 66 20.14 -1.05 -13.03
CA HIS A 66 21.30 -0.20 -13.27
C HIS A 66 22.51 -0.50 -12.35
N HIS A 67 22.53 -1.68 -11.72
CA HIS A 67 23.60 -2.12 -10.81
C HIS A 67 23.87 -1.19 -9.63
N VAL A 68 22.87 -0.45 -9.19
CA VAL A 68 22.93 0.35 -7.97
C VAL A 68 22.58 -0.53 -6.77
N ASN A 69 23.48 -0.60 -5.80
CA ASN A 69 23.21 -1.26 -4.53
C ASN A 69 22.14 -0.47 -3.76
N CYS A 70 20.92 -0.98 -3.71
CA CYS A 70 19.76 -0.29 -3.13
C CYS A 70 19.09 -1.12 -2.03
N VAL A 71 18.68 -0.44 -0.96
CA VAL A 71 17.99 -1.05 0.18
C VAL A 71 16.73 -0.23 0.50
N ILE A 72 15.64 -0.92 0.81
CA ILE A 72 14.43 -0.29 1.36
C ILE A 72 14.43 -0.49 2.87
N LEU A 73 14.36 0.61 3.62
CA LEU A 73 14.44 0.60 5.08
C LEU A 73 13.02 0.52 5.68
N ALA A 74 12.85 -0.33 6.69
CA ALA A 74 11.62 -0.38 7.47
C ALA A 74 11.56 0.82 8.43
N PRO A 75 10.51 1.67 8.37
CA PRO A 75 10.42 2.89 9.18
C PRO A 75 10.53 2.63 10.69
N THR A 76 9.99 1.51 11.14
CA THR A 76 9.93 1.14 12.56
C THR A 76 11.27 0.76 13.18
N THR A 77 12.28 0.50 12.35
CA THR A 77 13.60 0.03 12.82
C THR A 77 14.67 1.12 12.81
N MET A 78 14.36 2.31 12.30
CA MET A 78 15.27 3.43 12.31
C MET A 78 15.25 4.11 13.69
N LEU A 79 16.36 4.00 14.44
CA LEU A 79 16.47 4.38 15.87
C LEU A 79 16.23 5.88 16.18
N GLU A 80 16.38 6.77 15.23
CA GLU A 80 16.31 8.22 15.48
C GLU A 80 14.92 8.86 15.32
N GLN A 81 13.86 8.10 15.07
CA GLN A 81 12.50 8.64 14.96
C GLN A 81 11.93 9.19 16.28
N CYS A 82 12.58 8.99 17.39
CA CYS A 82 11.99 9.16 18.73
C CYS A 82 12.03 10.56 19.33
N SER A 83 12.44 11.61 18.62
CA SER A 83 12.29 12.94 19.22
C SER A 83 10.97 13.58 18.78
N ARG A 84 9.94 13.37 19.57
CA ARG A 84 8.56 13.86 19.41
C ARG A 84 8.40 15.39 19.23
N ARG A 85 9.48 16.18 19.26
CA ARG A 85 9.45 17.64 19.24
C ARG A 85 10.11 18.27 18.01
N ARG A 86 10.60 17.52 17.04
CA ARG A 86 11.26 18.08 15.86
C ARG A 86 10.30 18.16 14.68
N ILE A 87 10.27 19.32 14.02
CA ILE A 87 9.53 19.51 12.77
C ILE A 87 10.06 18.54 11.73
N LYS A 88 9.18 17.70 11.17
CA LYS A 88 9.49 16.77 10.07
C LYS A 88 9.75 17.57 8.79
N THR A 89 10.90 17.34 8.15
CA THR A 89 11.26 17.92 6.85
C THR A 89 11.94 16.86 5.99
N ASP A 90 11.72 16.91 4.68
CA ASP A 90 12.32 15.95 3.72
C ASP A 90 13.86 15.92 3.84
N ARG A 91 14.50 17.04 4.15
CA ARG A 91 15.95 17.13 4.34
C ARG A 91 16.42 16.34 5.56
N ARG A 92 15.72 16.43 6.67
CA ARG A 92 16.04 15.68 7.89
C ARG A 92 15.78 14.19 7.72
N ASP A 93 14.67 13.85 7.06
CA ASP A 93 14.34 12.46 6.79
C ASP A 93 15.42 11.83 5.89
N ALA A 94 15.88 12.53 4.86
CA ALA A 94 16.97 12.07 3.99
C ALA A 94 18.30 11.90 4.77
N GLU A 95 18.63 12.81 5.69
CA GLU A 95 19.82 12.71 6.53
C GLU A 95 19.75 11.52 7.50
N ILE A 96 18.60 11.28 8.12
CA ILE A 96 18.38 10.14 9.01
C ILE A 96 18.54 8.82 8.25
N ILE A 97 17.93 8.71 7.06
CA ILE A 97 18.07 7.53 6.21
C ILE A 97 19.54 7.28 5.84
N ALA A 98 20.23 8.32 5.38
CA ALA A 98 21.63 8.22 4.98
C ALA A 98 22.54 7.81 6.15
N LYS A 99 22.30 8.35 7.34
CA LYS A 99 23.01 7.97 8.58
C LYS A 99 22.74 6.52 8.98
N CYS A 100 21.46 6.09 8.95
CA CYS A 100 21.08 4.70 9.22
C CYS A 100 21.79 3.72 8.27
N LEU A 101 21.88 4.07 6.98
CA LEU A 101 22.60 3.27 5.99
C LEU A 101 24.10 3.17 6.32
N ALA A 102 24.76 4.30 6.58
CA ALA A 102 26.20 4.35 6.87
C ALA A 102 26.56 3.57 8.16
N GLN A 103 25.67 3.58 9.14
CA GLN A 103 25.88 2.92 10.43
C GLN A 103 25.31 1.49 10.49
N HIS A 104 24.75 0.98 9.39
CA HIS A 104 24.04 -0.32 9.34
C HIS A 104 22.94 -0.47 10.40
N ASN A 105 22.29 0.64 10.75
CA ASN A 105 21.30 0.70 11.83
C ASN A 105 19.87 0.73 11.27
N TYR A 106 19.50 -0.33 10.57
CA TYR A 106 18.18 -0.50 9.93
C TYR A 106 17.88 -1.98 9.72
N SER A 107 16.60 -2.31 9.57
CA SER A 107 16.19 -3.60 9.03
C SER A 107 15.72 -3.42 7.58
N PRO A 108 16.28 -4.19 6.65
CA PRO A 108 15.82 -4.14 5.26
C PRO A 108 14.41 -4.72 5.13
N VAL A 109 13.61 -4.11 4.29
CA VAL A 109 12.31 -4.66 3.90
C VAL A 109 12.55 -5.81 2.94
N HIS A 110 11.84 -6.92 3.14
CA HIS A 110 11.82 -8.01 2.18
C HIS A 110 11.17 -7.55 0.87
N ILE A 111 11.91 -7.70 -0.22
CA ILE A 111 11.41 -7.38 -1.55
C ILE A 111 10.67 -8.61 -2.09
N PRO A 112 9.39 -8.52 -2.39
CA PRO A 112 8.63 -9.63 -2.94
C PRO A 112 9.07 -9.94 -4.37
N THR A 113 8.76 -11.13 -4.84
CA THR A 113 8.89 -11.46 -6.26
C THR A 113 7.87 -10.67 -7.09
N ALA A 114 8.07 -10.57 -8.40
CA ALA A 114 7.10 -9.92 -9.29
C ALA A 114 5.71 -10.57 -9.19
N THR A 115 5.64 -11.90 -9.09
CA THR A 115 4.40 -12.64 -8.90
C THR A 115 3.71 -12.31 -7.58
N ASP A 116 4.50 -12.14 -6.50
CA ASP A 116 3.95 -11.72 -5.21
C ASP A 116 3.43 -10.28 -5.24
N GLU A 117 4.08 -9.38 -5.98
CA GLU A 117 3.62 -8.01 -6.17
C GLU A 117 2.26 -7.98 -6.89
N GLU A 118 2.13 -8.72 -8.00
CA GLU A 118 0.86 -8.86 -8.74
C GLU A 118 -0.24 -9.44 -7.84
N THR A 119 0.09 -10.48 -7.08
CA THR A 119 -0.87 -11.11 -6.16
C THR A 119 -1.30 -10.15 -5.06
N LYS A 120 -0.38 -9.38 -4.48
CA LYS A 120 -0.69 -8.35 -3.47
C LYS A 120 -1.60 -7.25 -4.03
N GLU A 121 -1.36 -6.78 -5.26
CA GLU A 121 -2.22 -5.79 -5.91
C GLU A 121 -3.63 -6.35 -6.17
N PHE A 122 -3.73 -7.62 -6.58
CA PHE A 122 -5.02 -8.28 -6.74
C PHE A 122 -5.80 -8.35 -5.43
N LEU A 123 -5.13 -8.70 -4.31
CA LEU A 123 -5.75 -8.73 -2.99
C LEU A 123 -6.18 -7.34 -2.51
N ARG A 124 -5.36 -6.29 -2.75
CA ARG A 124 -5.72 -4.91 -2.43
C ARG A 124 -6.98 -4.46 -3.18
N MET A 125 -7.03 -4.70 -4.50
CA MET A 125 -8.21 -4.40 -5.31
C MET A 125 -9.47 -5.11 -4.75
N ARG A 126 -9.34 -6.38 -4.37
CA ARG A 126 -10.46 -7.12 -3.77
C ARG A 126 -10.92 -6.49 -2.45
N ASP A 127 -9.99 -6.07 -1.60
CA ASP A 127 -10.30 -5.43 -0.32
C ASP A 127 -10.95 -4.05 -0.52
N ASP A 128 -10.56 -3.28 -1.52
CA ASP A 128 -11.22 -2.03 -1.90
C ASP A 128 -12.69 -2.27 -2.26
N HIS A 129 -12.99 -3.32 -3.04
CA HIS A 129 -14.38 -3.69 -3.34
C HIS A 129 -15.16 -4.16 -2.10
N LYS A 130 -14.50 -4.85 -1.17
CA LYS A 130 -15.10 -5.23 0.13
C LYS A 130 -15.47 -3.99 0.96
N LEU A 131 -14.60 -2.99 1.00
CA LEU A 131 -14.87 -1.72 1.68
C LEU A 131 -16.01 -0.95 1.00
N ALA A 132 -16.04 -0.93 -0.34
CA ALA A 132 -17.13 -0.32 -1.10
C ALA A 132 -18.48 -1.01 -0.80
N LEU A 133 -18.53 -2.35 -0.79
CA LEU A 133 -19.72 -3.11 -0.42
C LEU A 133 -20.18 -2.80 1.01
N LYS A 134 -19.24 -2.72 1.97
CA LYS A 134 -19.55 -2.33 3.36
C LYS A 134 -20.21 -0.95 3.40
N LYS A 135 -19.71 0.02 2.64
CA LYS A 135 -20.25 1.37 2.56
C LYS A 135 -21.68 1.38 1.99
N VAL A 136 -21.92 0.66 0.90
CA VAL A 136 -23.26 0.54 0.30
C VAL A 136 -24.26 -0.12 1.26
N LYS A 137 -23.85 -1.17 1.96
CA LYS A 137 -24.65 -1.79 3.02
C LYS A 137 -25.06 -0.77 4.09
N GLN A 138 -24.14 0.06 4.55
CA GLN A 138 -24.43 1.12 5.53
C GLN A 138 -25.39 2.19 4.96
N GLN A 139 -25.23 2.56 3.69
CA GLN A 139 -26.09 3.53 3.01
C GLN A 139 -27.55 3.03 2.90
N ILE A 140 -27.73 1.75 2.54
CA ILE A 140 -29.05 1.11 2.48
C ILE A 140 -29.72 1.11 3.87
N LEU A 141 -29.02 0.70 4.91
CA LEU A 141 -29.56 0.69 6.27
C LEU A 141 -29.92 2.11 6.74
N ALA A 142 -29.05 3.08 6.45
CA ALA A 142 -29.32 4.48 6.78
C ALA A 142 -30.52 5.04 5.99
N PHE A 143 -30.72 4.63 4.73
CA PHE A 143 -31.92 4.96 3.96
C PHE A 143 -33.17 4.38 4.62
N CYS A 144 -33.16 3.09 4.97
CA CYS A 144 -34.28 2.45 5.66
C CYS A 144 -34.62 3.16 6.98
N LEU A 145 -33.60 3.50 7.77
CA LEU A 145 -33.78 4.21 9.04
C LEU A 145 -34.42 5.59 8.86
N ARG A 146 -33.95 6.39 7.91
CA ARG A 146 -34.52 7.74 7.64
C ARG A 146 -35.97 7.71 7.18
N HIS A 147 -36.39 6.62 6.54
CA HIS A 147 -37.75 6.47 6.00
C HIS A 147 -38.61 5.52 6.85
N ASN A 148 -38.16 5.19 8.07
CA ASN A 148 -38.89 4.34 9.01
C ASN A 148 -39.24 2.93 8.46
N TYR A 149 -38.44 2.39 7.55
CA TYR A 149 -38.52 1.00 7.11
C TYR A 149 -37.80 0.13 8.13
N ARG A 150 -38.53 -0.74 8.81
CA ARG A 150 -38.00 -1.64 9.83
C ARG A 150 -38.08 -3.08 9.36
N TYR A 151 -37.00 -3.79 9.50
CA TYR A 151 -36.93 -5.22 9.24
C TYR A 151 -37.02 -5.98 10.55
N ASP A 152 -38.04 -6.85 10.66
CA ASP A 152 -38.31 -7.58 11.91
C ASP A 152 -37.51 -8.89 12.04
N GLY A 153 -36.65 -9.21 11.06
CA GLY A 153 -35.81 -10.42 11.09
C GLY A 153 -34.55 -10.23 11.94
N ASN A 154 -33.97 -11.35 12.40
CA ASN A 154 -32.82 -11.36 13.30
C ASN A 154 -31.50 -10.91 12.68
N SER A 155 -31.33 -11.05 11.37
CA SER A 155 -30.06 -10.79 10.70
C SER A 155 -30.21 -10.06 9.38
N HIS A 156 -29.40 -9.03 9.20
CA HIS A 156 -29.31 -8.31 7.93
C HIS A 156 -28.46 -9.08 6.90
N TRP A 157 -28.65 -8.76 5.63
CA TRP A 157 -27.87 -9.27 4.47
C TRP A 157 -28.06 -10.77 4.19
N THR A 158 -29.09 -11.37 4.77
CA THR A 158 -29.57 -12.71 4.41
C THR A 158 -30.49 -12.64 3.18
N ALA A 159 -30.76 -13.78 2.54
CA ALA A 159 -31.72 -13.86 1.43
C ALA A 159 -33.10 -13.27 1.80
N ALA A 160 -33.55 -13.51 3.03
CA ALA A 160 -34.79 -12.96 3.56
C ALA A 160 -34.76 -11.42 3.68
N HIS A 161 -33.66 -10.85 4.18
CA HIS A 161 -33.50 -9.40 4.27
C HIS A 161 -33.45 -8.76 2.86
N ILE A 162 -32.70 -9.34 1.93
CA ILE A 162 -32.66 -8.84 0.54
C ILE A 162 -34.02 -8.92 -0.14
N LYS A 163 -34.77 -10.01 0.06
CA LYS A 163 -36.15 -10.14 -0.43
C LYS A 163 -37.06 -9.06 0.16
N TRP A 164 -36.94 -8.78 1.46
CA TRP A 164 -37.67 -7.71 2.12
C TRP A 164 -37.30 -6.34 1.53
N LEU A 165 -36.02 -6.00 1.39
CA LEU A 165 -35.59 -4.73 0.76
C LEU A 165 -36.19 -4.55 -0.63
N LYS A 166 -36.21 -5.60 -1.46
CA LYS A 166 -36.81 -5.60 -2.80
C LYS A 166 -38.34 -5.46 -2.78
N SER A 167 -38.98 -5.86 -1.70
CA SER A 167 -40.44 -5.76 -1.54
C SER A 167 -40.93 -4.38 -1.07
N LEU A 168 -40.00 -3.51 -0.63
CA LEU A 168 -40.35 -2.15 -0.23
C LEU A 168 -40.90 -1.36 -1.42
N LYS A 169 -41.94 -0.57 -1.17
CA LYS A 169 -42.61 0.28 -2.16
C LYS A 169 -42.55 1.74 -1.73
N PRO A 170 -41.37 2.37 -1.73
CA PRO A 170 -41.27 3.81 -1.52
C PRO A 170 -41.96 4.58 -2.67
N GLU A 171 -42.25 5.84 -2.43
CA GLU A 171 -42.80 6.71 -3.48
C GLU A 171 -41.74 7.09 -4.52
N ALA A 172 -42.14 7.15 -5.78
CA ALA A 172 -41.44 7.67 -6.95
C ALA A 172 -39.87 7.69 -6.82
N LEU A 173 -39.25 8.84 -6.55
CA LEU A 173 -37.82 9.03 -6.50
C LEU A 173 -37.13 8.20 -5.40
N TYR A 174 -37.80 7.96 -4.29
CA TYR A 174 -37.23 7.08 -3.26
C TYR A 174 -37.13 5.62 -3.71
N LYS A 175 -38.01 5.19 -4.59
CA LYS A 175 -37.92 3.85 -5.20
C LYS A 175 -36.70 3.75 -6.12
N GLU A 176 -36.49 4.75 -6.97
CA GLU A 176 -35.31 4.82 -7.84
C GLU A 176 -34.02 4.81 -7.00
N ILE A 177 -33.93 5.59 -5.92
CA ILE A 177 -32.78 5.63 -5.03
C ILE A 177 -32.50 4.25 -4.40
N LEU A 178 -33.54 3.57 -3.91
CA LEU A 178 -33.39 2.25 -3.31
C LEU A 178 -32.93 1.22 -4.36
N ASP A 179 -33.50 1.26 -5.57
CA ASP A 179 -33.18 0.35 -6.65
C ASP A 179 -31.70 0.52 -7.10
N GLU A 180 -31.21 1.75 -7.19
CA GLU A 180 -29.80 2.03 -7.49
C GLU A 180 -28.86 1.53 -6.40
N TYR A 181 -29.20 1.71 -5.13
CA TYR A 181 -28.42 1.12 -4.03
C TYR A 181 -28.42 -0.42 -4.09
N LEU A 182 -29.56 -1.04 -4.38
CA LEU A 182 -29.66 -2.50 -4.49
C LEU A 182 -28.91 -3.04 -5.71
N LEU A 183 -28.93 -2.33 -6.82
CA LEU A 183 -28.14 -2.66 -8.01
C LEU A 183 -26.65 -2.61 -7.68
N THR A 184 -26.18 -1.54 -7.05
CA THR A 184 -24.77 -1.41 -6.63
C THR A 184 -24.38 -2.51 -5.65
N TYR A 185 -25.24 -2.83 -4.68
CA TYR A 185 -25.01 -3.93 -3.74
C TYR A 185 -24.86 -5.27 -4.47
N THR A 186 -25.76 -5.59 -5.39
CA THR A 186 -25.73 -6.86 -6.14
C THR A 186 -24.46 -6.94 -6.99
N THR A 187 -24.16 -5.88 -7.76
CA THR A 187 -22.96 -5.80 -8.61
C THR A 187 -21.67 -6.02 -7.82
N LEU A 188 -21.54 -5.38 -6.66
CA LEU A 188 -20.35 -5.53 -5.80
C LEU A 188 -20.30 -6.93 -5.14
N SER A 189 -21.44 -7.50 -4.78
CA SER A 189 -21.50 -8.85 -4.20
C SER A 189 -21.08 -9.92 -5.21
N ASP A 190 -21.62 -9.86 -6.43
CA ASP A 190 -21.27 -10.80 -7.51
C ASP A 190 -19.80 -10.65 -7.94
N LYS A 191 -19.30 -9.39 -7.93
CA LYS A 191 -17.90 -9.12 -8.22
C LYS A 191 -16.99 -9.74 -7.16
N LEU A 192 -17.29 -9.58 -5.88
CA LEU A 192 -16.51 -10.16 -4.78
C LEU A 192 -16.52 -11.69 -4.83
N GLU A 193 -17.66 -12.32 -5.08
CA GLU A 193 -17.75 -13.78 -5.23
C GLU A 193 -16.82 -14.29 -6.34
N ARG A 194 -16.79 -13.60 -7.48
CA ARG A 194 -15.87 -13.93 -8.58
C ARG A 194 -14.41 -13.73 -8.20
N LEU A 195 -14.08 -12.64 -7.50
CA LEU A 195 -12.72 -12.36 -7.06
C LEU A 195 -12.26 -13.37 -5.99
N ASP A 196 -13.13 -13.77 -5.07
CA ASP A 196 -12.83 -14.78 -4.04
C ASP A 196 -12.53 -16.15 -4.68
N LYS A 197 -13.31 -16.59 -5.69
CA LYS A 197 -13.00 -17.78 -6.47
C LYS A 197 -11.62 -17.70 -7.13
N ARG A 198 -11.27 -16.52 -7.68
CA ARG A 198 -9.94 -16.32 -8.26
C ARG A 198 -8.80 -16.38 -7.24
N ILE A 199 -9.04 -15.91 -6.03
CA ILE A 199 -8.07 -16.02 -4.92
C ILE A 199 -7.87 -17.47 -4.52
N GLU A 200 -8.94 -18.29 -4.46
CA GLU A 200 -8.85 -19.72 -4.19
C GLU A 200 -8.01 -20.45 -5.26
N GLU A 201 -8.18 -20.10 -6.54
CA GLU A 201 -7.34 -20.61 -7.62
C GLU A 201 -5.86 -20.22 -7.45
N LEU A 202 -5.58 -18.93 -7.10
CA LEU A 202 -4.21 -18.48 -6.83
C LEU A 202 -3.61 -19.20 -5.63
N ALA A 203 -4.37 -19.35 -4.55
CA ALA A 203 -3.95 -20.04 -3.34
C ALA A 203 -3.62 -21.53 -3.56
N SER A 204 -4.22 -22.15 -4.57
CA SER A 204 -3.99 -23.56 -4.94
C SER A 204 -2.72 -23.79 -5.76
N LYS A 205 -2.06 -22.74 -6.28
CA LYS A 205 -0.80 -22.85 -7.01
C LYS A 205 0.32 -23.39 -6.11
N ASP A 206 1.26 -24.12 -6.70
CA ASP A 206 2.36 -24.75 -5.97
C ASP A 206 3.17 -23.75 -5.11
N GLU A 207 3.33 -22.52 -5.61
CA GLU A 207 4.02 -21.41 -4.95
C GLU A 207 3.41 -21.03 -3.59
N TYR A 208 2.08 -21.06 -3.46
CA TYR A 208 1.37 -20.61 -2.25
C TYR A 208 0.77 -21.75 -1.43
N ARG A 209 0.60 -22.93 -2.00
CA ARG A 209 -0.13 -24.07 -1.41
C ARG A 209 0.32 -24.42 0.01
N GLU A 210 1.64 -24.54 0.21
CA GLU A 210 2.17 -24.92 1.52
C GLU A 210 2.02 -23.80 2.57
N SER A 211 2.19 -22.54 2.16
CA SER A 211 1.99 -21.38 3.05
C SER A 211 0.51 -21.22 3.44
N VAL A 212 -0.39 -21.40 2.48
CA VAL A 212 -1.84 -21.34 2.72
C VAL A 212 -2.28 -22.47 3.64
N LYS A 213 -1.82 -23.71 3.44
CA LYS A 213 -2.11 -24.83 4.35
C LYS A 213 -1.70 -24.50 5.79
N LYS A 214 -0.50 -23.97 5.99
CA LYS A 214 -0.03 -23.59 7.34
C LYS A 214 -0.89 -22.52 7.97
N LEU A 215 -1.31 -21.50 7.21
CA LEU A 215 -2.19 -20.43 7.69
C LEU A 215 -3.62 -20.89 8.00
N CYS A 216 -4.13 -21.87 7.27
CA CYS A 216 -5.47 -22.44 7.49
C CYS A 216 -5.54 -23.44 8.66
N CYS A 217 -4.39 -23.77 9.31
CA CYS A 217 -4.36 -24.63 10.49
C CYS A 217 -4.68 -23.87 11.80
N PHE A 218 -4.88 -22.55 11.74
CA PHE A 218 -5.28 -21.68 12.85
C PHE A 218 -6.73 -21.23 12.65
#